data_cda03c8f0d7f81396aa67f619663bf1b
#
_entry.id   cda03c8f0d7f81396aa67f619663bf1b
#
_cell.length_a   1.000
_cell.length_b   1.000
_cell.length_c   1.000
_cell.angle_alpha   90.00
_cell.angle_beta   90.00
_cell.angle_gamma   90.00
#
_symmetry.space_group_name_H-M   'P 1'
#
loop_
_entity.id
_entity.type
_entity.pdbx_description
1 polymer ?
#
loop_
_entity_poly.entity_id
_entity_poly.type
_entity_poly.pdbx_seq_one_letter_code
_entity_poly.pdbx_strand_id
1 'polypeptide(L)'
;MIETLRGWFPTIPIGYSGHETDLLPSIVAAARGAVMIERHFTLNRSMWGSDQQASITFSEMRELVESVFRIRAILGTGEKVVSPAEVEIQRKLRRKYLY
;
A
#
# COMPACT_ATOMS: atom_id res chain seq x y z
N MET A 1 -6.44 13.28 0.22
CA MET A 1 -7.44 13.34 -0.88
C MET A 1 -8.07 11.99 -1.22
N ILE A 2 -7.36 10.86 -1.30
CA ILE A 2 -7.97 9.54 -1.63
C ILE A 2 -9.14 9.20 -0.69
N GLU A 3 -8.94 9.26 0.63
CA GLU A 3 -10.01 8.99 1.61
C GLU A 3 -11.14 10.00 1.52
N THR A 4 -10.83 11.28 1.29
CA THR A 4 -11.83 12.33 1.12
C THR A 4 -12.73 12.05 -0.08
N LEU A 5 -12.11 11.72 -1.23
CA LEU A 5 -12.85 11.38 -2.45
C LEU A 5 -13.68 10.10 -2.27
N ARG A 6 -13.15 9.08 -1.61
CA ARG A 6 -13.91 7.87 -1.27
C ARG A 6 -15.11 8.16 -0.37
N GLY A 7 -14.97 9.11 0.55
CA GLY A 7 -16.06 9.57 1.40
C GLY A 7 -17.15 10.33 0.61
N TRP A 8 -16.74 11.16 -0.34
CA TRP A 8 -17.69 11.91 -1.18
C TRP A 8 -18.36 11.04 -2.26
N PHE A 9 -17.62 10.03 -2.77
CA PHE A 9 -18.06 9.18 -3.87
C PHE A 9 -17.93 7.70 -3.50
N PRO A 10 -18.74 7.19 -2.56
CA PRO A 10 -18.54 5.84 -1.98
C PRO A 10 -18.71 4.69 -2.99
N THR A 11 -19.39 4.93 -4.10
CA THR A 11 -19.62 3.94 -5.17
C THR A 11 -18.62 4.05 -6.33
N ILE A 12 -17.76 5.10 -6.33
CA ILE A 12 -16.80 5.31 -7.40
C ILE A 12 -15.42 4.83 -6.94
N PRO A 13 -14.75 3.93 -7.70
CA PRO A 13 -13.38 3.54 -7.39
C PRO A 13 -12.42 4.71 -7.59
N ILE A 14 -11.58 4.97 -6.59
CA ILE A 14 -10.60 6.06 -6.60
C ILE A 14 -9.21 5.48 -6.87
N GLY A 15 -8.56 5.97 -7.92
CA GLY A 15 -7.18 5.65 -8.26
C GLY A 15 -6.19 6.74 -7.86
N TYR A 16 -4.91 6.48 -8.09
CA TYR A 16 -3.82 7.42 -7.90
C TYR A 16 -2.93 7.42 -9.14
N SER A 17 -2.67 8.60 -9.69
CA SER A 17 -1.72 8.83 -10.78
C SER A 17 -0.53 9.62 -10.23
N GLY A 18 0.66 9.05 -10.26
CA GLY A 18 1.86 9.56 -9.61
C GLY A 18 2.94 10.01 -10.59
N HIS A 19 3.51 11.20 -10.34
CA HIS A 19 4.62 11.79 -11.11
C HIS A 19 5.86 12.05 -10.23
N GLU A 20 5.88 11.48 -9.05
CA GLU A 20 7.02 11.54 -8.13
C GLU A 20 8.18 10.63 -8.58
N THR A 21 9.39 10.93 -8.13
CA THR A 21 10.60 10.19 -8.52
C THR A 21 10.81 8.90 -7.73
N ASP A 22 10.14 8.74 -6.58
CA ASP A 22 10.23 7.54 -5.75
C ASP A 22 8.91 6.75 -5.69
N LEU A 23 8.89 5.61 -5.02
CA LEU A 23 7.73 4.71 -4.95
C LEU A 23 6.83 4.96 -3.73
N LEU A 24 7.35 5.65 -2.71
CA LEU A 24 6.65 5.78 -1.43
C LEU A 24 5.27 6.42 -1.53
N PRO A 25 5.06 7.52 -2.29
CA PRO A 25 3.72 8.10 -2.45
C PRO A 25 2.72 7.13 -3.08
N SER A 26 3.13 6.36 -4.09
CA SER A 26 2.30 5.33 -4.71
C SER A 26 1.95 4.20 -3.72
N ILE A 27 2.91 3.76 -2.90
CA ILE A 27 2.72 2.75 -1.85
C ILE A 27 1.74 3.26 -0.79
N VAL A 28 1.91 4.51 -0.35
CA VAL A 28 1.01 5.16 0.61
C VAL A 28 -0.40 5.32 0.02
N ALA A 29 -0.51 5.69 -1.26
CA ALA A 29 -1.80 5.79 -1.93
C ALA A 29 -2.55 4.45 -1.93
N ALA A 30 -1.87 3.34 -2.21
CA ALA A 30 -2.44 2.00 -2.13
C ALA A 30 -2.91 1.66 -0.70
N ALA A 31 -2.09 1.96 0.31
CA ALA A 31 -2.43 1.76 1.72
C ALA A 31 -3.64 2.61 2.16
N ARG A 32 -3.83 3.78 1.56
CA ARG A 32 -4.98 4.67 1.79
C ARG A 32 -6.21 4.29 0.97
N GLY A 33 -6.17 3.19 0.24
CA GLY A 33 -7.31 2.61 -0.43
C GLY A 33 -7.51 3.05 -1.88
N ALA A 34 -6.45 3.53 -2.55
CA ALA A 34 -6.48 3.63 -4.00
C ALA A 34 -6.62 2.22 -4.60
N VAL A 35 -7.57 2.05 -5.51
CA VAL A 35 -7.85 0.76 -6.16
C VAL A 35 -7.04 0.55 -7.43
N MET A 36 -6.42 1.61 -7.93
CA MET A 36 -5.57 1.61 -9.11
C MET A 36 -4.42 2.59 -8.88
N ILE A 37 -3.21 2.19 -9.29
CA ILE A 37 -2.03 3.04 -9.31
C ILE A 37 -1.58 3.16 -10.78
N GLU A 38 -1.40 4.38 -11.23
CA GLU A 38 -0.85 4.67 -12.56
C GLU A 38 0.51 5.36 -12.38
N ARG A 39 1.52 4.91 -13.13
CA ARG A 39 2.86 5.49 -13.17
C ARG A 39 3.41 5.48 -14.57
N HIS A 40 4.12 6.55 -14.93
CA HIS A 40 4.94 6.55 -16.12
C HIS A 40 6.07 5.52 -16.01
N PHE A 41 6.36 4.84 -17.10
CA PHE A 41 7.38 3.80 -17.17
C PHE A 41 8.48 4.19 -18.19
N THR A 42 9.74 3.91 -17.84
CA THR A 42 10.87 4.10 -18.73
C THR A 42 11.86 2.94 -18.66
N LEU A 43 12.56 2.70 -19.74
CA LEU A 43 13.71 1.79 -19.73
C LEU A 43 14.94 2.44 -19.09
N ASN A 44 15.09 3.75 -19.23
CA ASN A 44 16.16 4.52 -18.60
C ASN A 44 15.74 5.99 -18.47
N ARG A 45 15.87 6.55 -17.26
CA ARG A 45 15.55 7.95 -16.95
C ARG A 45 16.40 8.98 -17.72
N SER A 46 17.55 8.57 -18.26
CA SER A 46 18.39 9.43 -19.10
C SER A 46 17.94 9.49 -20.56
N MET A 47 16.90 8.76 -20.96
CA MET A 47 16.35 8.84 -22.30
C MET A 47 15.69 10.20 -22.53
N TRP A 48 15.62 10.59 -23.81
CA TRP A 48 14.95 11.81 -24.20
C TRP A 48 13.44 11.73 -23.96
N GLY A 49 12.85 12.78 -23.41
CA GLY A 49 11.41 12.86 -23.12
C GLY A 49 11.11 13.74 -21.91
N SER A 50 9.89 14.30 -21.84
CA SER A 50 9.50 15.26 -20.79
C SER A 50 9.37 14.60 -19.41
N ASP A 51 8.85 13.36 -19.34
CA ASP A 51 8.46 12.71 -18.08
C ASP A 51 9.41 11.58 -17.65
N GLN A 52 10.59 11.49 -18.26
CA GLN A 52 11.57 10.44 -17.97
C GLN A 52 12.01 10.45 -16.48
N GLN A 53 12.15 11.63 -15.90
CA GLN A 53 12.54 11.78 -14.50
C GLN A 53 11.46 11.29 -13.52
N ALA A 54 10.19 11.45 -13.86
CA ALA A 54 9.04 10.98 -13.09
C ALA A 54 8.65 9.53 -13.39
N SER A 55 9.29 8.92 -14.38
CA SER A 55 9.02 7.54 -14.78
C SER A 55 9.74 6.54 -13.87
N ILE A 56 9.13 5.40 -13.65
CA ILE A 56 9.74 4.29 -12.92
C ILE A 56 10.35 3.27 -13.89
N THR A 57 11.43 2.63 -13.48
CA THR A 57 12.12 1.58 -14.22
C THR A 57 11.45 0.21 -14.01
N PHE A 58 11.88 -0.81 -14.75
CA PHE A 58 11.35 -2.17 -14.59
C PHE A 58 11.57 -2.75 -13.19
N SER A 59 12.73 -2.51 -12.58
CA SER A 59 12.99 -2.95 -11.21
C SER A 59 12.09 -2.25 -10.18
N GLU A 60 11.89 -0.95 -10.34
CA GLU A 60 11.00 -0.17 -9.48
C GLU A 60 9.53 -0.54 -9.66
N MET A 61 9.09 -0.86 -10.89
CA MET A 61 7.74 -1.36 -11.13
C MET A 61 7.52 -2.70 -10.40
N ARG A 62 8.50 -3.61 -10.43
CA ARG A 62 8.43 -4.87 -9.69
C ARG A 62 8.33 -4.62 -8.19
N GLU A 63 9.18 -3.76 -7.64
CA GLU A 63 9.17 -3.38 -6.22
C GLU A 63 7.81 -2.76 -5.81
N LEU A 64 7.26 -1.88 -6.65
CA LEU A 64 5.95 -1.29 -6.41
C LEU A 64 4.84 -2.35 -6.35
N VAL A 65 4.80 -3.25 -7.33
CA VAL A 65 3.80 -4.33 -7.38
C VAL A 65 3.91 -5.23 -6.15
N GLU A 66 5.11 -5.68 -5.80
CA GLU A 66 5.36 -6.50 -4.60
C GLU A 66 4.93 -5.78 -3.32
N SER A 67 5.24 -4.49 -3.20
CA SER A 67 4.84 -3.66 -2.07
C SER A 67 3.32 -3.53 -1.93
N VAL A 68 2.62 -3.30 -3.04
CA VAL A 68 1.15 -3.21 -3.06
C VAL A 68 0.50 -4.53 -2.64
N PHE A 69 1.00 -5.68 -3.09
CA PHE A 69 0.51 -6.99 -2.64
C PHE A 69 0.74 -7.21 -1.15
N ARG A 70 1.89 -6.82 -0.62
CA ARG A 70 2.21 -6.93 0.81
C ARG A 70 1.32 -6.06 1.68
N ILE A 71 0.95 -4.85 1.23
CA ILE A 71 0.04 -3.95 1.96
C ILE A 71 -1.27 -4.66 2.30
N ARG A 72 -1.87 -5.39 1.37
CA ARG A 72 -3.14 -6.11 1.61
C ARG A 72 -3.01 -7.12 2.75
N ALA A 73 -1.90 -7.85 2.80
CA ALA A 73 -1.64 -8.79 3.88
C ALA A 73 -1.37 -8.09 5.22
N ILE A 74 -0.66 -6.95 5.19
CA ILE A 74 -0.31 -6.17 6.39
C ILE A 74 -1.58 -5.52 6.99
N LEU A 75 -2.46 -4.96 6.18
CA LEU A 75 -3.69 -4.32 6.63
C LEU A 75 -4.70 -5.32 7.20
N GLY A 76 -4.66 -6.58 6.75
CA GLY A 76 -5.59 -7.62 7.20
C GLY A 76 -7.05 -7.28 6.91
N THR A 77 -7.95 -7.83 7.72
CA THR A 77 -9.42 -7.66 7.57
C THR A 77 -10.00 -6.57 8.46
N GLY A 78 -9.24 -6.06 9.42
CA GLY A 78 -9.71 -5.17 10.48
C GLY A 78 -10.46 -5.89 11.60
N GLU A 79 -10.69 -7.20 11.50
CA GLU A 79 -11.28 -8.00 12.57
C GLU A 79 -10.20 -8.49 13.53
N LYS A 80 -10.42 -8.27 14.83
CA LYS A 80 -9.51 -8.80 15.84
C LYS A 80 -9.81 -10.28 16.11
N VAL A 81 -8.94 -11.13 15.60
CA VAL A 81 -8.96 -12.58 15.87
C VAL A 81 -7.70 -12.96 16.63
N VAL A 82 -7.86 -13.77 17.69
CA VAL A 82 -6.71 -14.34 18.39
C VAL A 82 -6.20 -15.52 17.57
N SER A 83 -4.97 -15.42 17.07
CA SER A 83 -4.36 -16.52 16.32
C SER A 83 -4.04 -17.71 17.22
N PRO A 84 -3.99 -18.95 16.71
CA PRO A 84 -3.57 -20.12 17.50
C PRO A 84 -2.21 -19.92 18.19
N ALA A 85 -1.27 -19.25 17.55
CA ALA A 85 0.04 -18.93 18.12
C ALA A 85 -0.03 -17.97 19.32
N GLU A 86 -1.05 -17.10 19.36
CA GLU A 86 -1.23 -16.14 20.47
C GLU A 86 -1.93 -16.75 21.69
N VAL A 87 -2.67 -17.85 21.52
CA VAL A 87 -3.44 -18.48 22.61
C VAL A 87 -2.52 -18.89 23.78
N GLU A 88 -1.38 -19.48 23.49
CA GLU A 88 -0.41 -19.86 24.54
C GLU A 88 0.17 -18.64 25.26
N ILE A 89 0.51 -17.60 24.49
CA ILE A 89 1.07 -16.36 25.02
C ILE A 89 0.02 -15.66 25.89
N GLN A 90 -1.23 -15.62 25.44
CA GLN A 90 -2.34 -15.06 26.22
C GLN A 90 -2.52 -15.79 27.56
N ARG A 91 -2.49 -17.13 27.57
CA ARG A 91 -2.59 -17.91 28.82
C ARG A 91 -1.46 -17.59 29.80
N LYS A 92 -0.23 -17.40 29.29
CA LYS A 92 0.93 -17.06 30.14
C LYS A 92 0.84 -15.64 30.69
N LEU A 93 0.42 -14.68 29.88
CA LEU A 93 0.37 -13.26 30.27
C LEU A 93 -0.85 -12.91 31.15
N ARG A 94 -2.03 -13.44 30.84
CA ARG A 94 -3.27 -13.12 31.58
C ARG A 94 -3.34 -13.78 32.97
N ARG A 95 -2.59 -14.87 33.20
CA ARG A 95 -2.50 -15.48 34.54
C ARG A 95 -1.97 -14.52 35.64
N LYS A 96 -1.26 -13.44 35.24
CA LYS A 96 -0.68 -12.45 36.16
C LYS A 96 -1.64 -11.33 36.58
N TYR A 97 -2.81 -11.23 35.98
CA TYR A 97 -3.76 -10.11 36.20
C TYR A 97 -5.14 -10.54 36.66
N LEU A 98 -5.30 -11.78 37.13
CA LEU A 98 -6.54 -12.28 37.72
C LEU A 98 -6.45 -12.31 39.28
N TYR A 99 -6.01 -11.15 39.83
CA TYR A 99 -6.12 -10.89 41.26
C TYR A 99 -6.71 -9.50 41.47
#